data_003a64be1d3f95f114ae4d4c4c13e252
#
_entry.id   003a64be1d3f95f114ae4d4c4c13e252
#
_cell.length_a   1.000
_cell.length_b   1.000
_cell.length_c   1.000
_cell.angle_alpha   90.00
_cell.angle_beta   90.00
_cell.angle_gamma   90.00
#
_symmetry.space_group_name_H-M   'P 1'
#
loop_
_entity.id
_entity.type
_entity.pdbx_description
1 polymer ?
#
loop_
_entity_poly.entity_id
_entity_poly.type
_entity_poly.pdbx_seq_one_letter_code
_entity_poly.pdbx_strand_id
1 'polypeptide(L)'
;MITVKFLGGAKKSFSTDRVNIEKNDLTLQQLLDFLIKNKPKNDYKLDVNNLLIAINGIDSSAINGKLTNLKNGDVISIIPIIHGGSSKRIQFKISNSYIELFDVKANQKLNIDFLDDLRLKFPHLIIQAISSNYILSKSHAQKIIAISLMAKQNNTILSKKIETDILLRFAGTTQINDAIKRVGIMNEGNFVIIAIGKKIQLYRLFTDIESLLITTPLSKNNQNFLKKKFNITKKQMDTIISKSQLEDLLVEKAAILI
;
A
#
# COMPACT_ATOMS: atom_id res chain seq x y z
N MET A 1 -23.38 -27.97 19.75
CA MET A 1 -21.94 -27.64 19.54
C MET A 1 -21.81 -26.83 18.25
N ILE A 2 -21.21 -25.63 18.28
CA ILE A 2 -20.95 -24.77 17.13
C ILE A 2 -19.47 -24.92 16.77
N THR A 3 -19.15 -25.10 15.49
CA THR A 3 -17.77 -25.20 15.02
C THR A 3 -17.32 -23.86 14.42
N VAL A 4 -16.26 -23.26 14.96
CA VAL A 4 -15.66 -22.04 14.42
C VAL A 4 -14.38 -22.39 13.67
N LYS A 5 -14.31 -22.02 12.38
CA LYS A 5 -13.13 -22.16 11.52
C LYS A 5 -12.45 -20.81 11.34
N PHE A 6 -11.16 -20.74 11.64
CA PHE A 6 -10.35 -19.55 11.42
C PHE A 6 -9.58 -19.67 10.10
N LEU A 7 -9.70 -18.71 9.20
CA LEU A 7 -9.04 -18.71 7.91
C LEU A 7 -8.06 -17.52 7.79
N GLY A 8 -7.05 -17.67 6.95
CA GLY A 8 -6.06 -16.61 6.73
C GLY A 8 -5.39 -16.11 8.02
N GLY A 9 -5.33 -14.80 8.23
CA GLY A 9 -4.72 -14.16 9.40
C GLY A 9 -5.40 -14.50 10.74
N ALA A 10 -6.66 -14.93 10.75
CA ALA A 10 -7.36 -15.34 11.97
C ALA A 10 -6.70 -16.57 12.62
N LYS A 11 -6.17 -17.52 11.84
CA LYS A 11 -5.41 -18.65 12.36
C LYS A 11 -4.25 -18.22 13.25
N LYS A 12 -3.50 -17.19 12.82
CA LYS A 12 -2.37 -16.65 13.59
C LYS A 12 -2.85 -15.98 14.87
N SER A 13 -3.96 -15.22 14.79
CA SER A 13 -4.51 -14.52 15.95
C SER A 13 -5.05 -15.46 17.04
N PHE A 14 -5.62 -16.60 16.66
CA PHE A 14 -6.15 -17.58 17.60
C PHE A 14 -5.23 -18.76 17.85
N SER A 15 -4.08 -18.86 17.16
CA SER A 15 -3.11 -19.95 17.26
C SER A 15 -3.71 -21.34 16.98
N THR A 16 -4.83 -21.39 16.27
CA THR A 16 -5.56 -22.59 15.86
C THR A 16 -6.35 -22.33 14.59
N ASP A 17 -6.71 -23.37 13.87
CA ASP A 17 -7.58 -23.27 12.68
C ASP A 17 -9.04 -23.60 12.98
N ARG A 18 -9.32 -24.19 14.15
CA ARG A 18 -10.68 -24.60 14.56
C ARG A 18 -10.85 -24.56 16.08
N VAL A 19 -12.05 -24.14 16.50
CA VAL A 19 -12.52 -24.24 17.89
C VAL A 19 -13.96 -24.72 17.89
N ASN A 20 -14.28 -25.64 18.81
CA ASN A 20 -15.66 -26.09 19.06
C ASN A 20 -16.20 -25.40 20.31
N ILE A 21 -17.41 -24.86 20.21
CA ILE A 21 -18.09 -24.13 21.28
C ILE A 21 -19.35 -24.92 21.69
N GLU A 22 -19.40 -25.32 22.95
CA GLU A 22 -20.52 -26.08 23.53
C GLU A 22 -21.62 -25.15 24.10
N LYS A 23 -21.75 -23.96 23.58
CA LYS A 23 -22.83 -23.03 23.98
C LYS A 23 -23.93 -23.05 22.94
N ASN A 24 -25.18 -23.09 23.43
CA ASN A 24 -26.41 -23.00 22.63
C ASN A 24 -26.99 -21.59 22.72
N ASP A 25 -27.85 -21.23 21.79
CA ASP A 25 -28.64 -19.99 21.78
C ASP A 25 -27.81 -18.69 21.84
N LEU A 26 -26.68 -18.66 21.14
CA LEU A 26 -25.85 -17.48 20.99
C LEU A 26 -26.20 -16.75 19.70
N THR A 27 -26.20 -15.41 19.76
CA THR A 27 -26.09 -14.61 18.53
C THR A 27 -24.65 -14.62 18.03
N LEU A 28 -24.46 -14.34 16.73
CA LEU A 28 -23.12 -14.20 16.15
C LEU A 28 -22.28 -13.16 16.89
N GLN A 29 -22.89 -12.04 17.34
CA GLN A 29 -22.17 -11.03 18.14
C GLN A 29 -21.65 -11.62 19.46
N GLN A 30 -22.48 -12.36 20.19
CA GLN A 30 -22.10 -12.99 21.47
C GLN A 30 -20.98 -14.02 21.27
N LEU A 31 -21.04 -14.77 20.17
CA LEU A 31 -19.95 -15.69 19.81
C LEU A 31 -18.63 -14.93 19.57
N LEU A 32 -18.66 -13.83 18.81
CA LEU A 32 -17.48 -13.01 18.55
C LEU A 32 -16.90 -12.42 19.84
N ASP A 33 -17.73 -11.88 20.72
CA ASP A 33 -17.30 -11.33 22.00
C ASP A 33 -16.65 -12.40 22.87
N PHE A 34 -17.23 -13.60 22.89
CA PHE A 34 -16.66 -14.74 23.61
C PHE A 34 -15.29 -15.15 23.04
N LEU A 35 -15.14 -15.22 21.73
CA LEU A 35 -13.87 -15.56 21.08
C LEU A 35 -12.79 -14.51 21.36
N ILE A 36 -13.12 -13.23 21.30
CA ILE A 36 -12.19 -12.14 21.59
C ILE A 36 -11.73 -12.16 23.03
N LYS A 37 -12.67 -12.36 23.97
CA LYS A 37 -12.36 -12.44 25.41
C LYS A 37 -11.41 -13.59 25.72
N ASN A 38 -11.53 -14.70 25.02
CA ASN A 38 -10.72 -15.92 25.23
C ASN A 38 -9.57 -16.06 24.22
N LYS A 39 -9.27 -15.00 23.47
CA LYS A 39 -8.16 -15.00 22.50
C LYS A 39 -6.81 -15.18 23.22
N PRO A 40 -5.91 -16.04 22.70
CA PRO A 40 -4.55 -16.15 23.22
C PRO A 40 -3.84 -14.80 23.25
N LYS A 41 -3.05 -14.54 24.31
CA LYS A 41 -2.18 -13.36 24.39
C LYS A 41 -1.03 -13.55 23.40
N ASN A 42 -1.15 -13.00 22.21
CA ASN A 42 -0.12 -12.98 21.19
C ASN A 42 -0.12 -11.61 20.50
N ASP A 43 0.93 -11.30 19.73
CA ASP A 43 1.12 -10.01 19.05
C ASP A 43 0.20 -9.81 17.84
N TYR A 44 -0.55 -10.83 17.43
CA TYR A 44 -1.45 -10.75 16.27
C TYR A 44 -2.79 -10.13 16.66
N LYS A 45 -3.01 -8.89 16.24
CA LYS A 45 -4.28 -8.19 16.42
C LYS A 45 -5.29 -8.66 15.37
N LEU A 46 -6.51 -8.98 15.80
CA LEU A 46 -7.64 -9.22 14.91
C LEU A 46 -8.54 -7.97 14.92
N ASP A 47 -8.71 -7.36 13.75
CA ASP A 47 -9.67 -6.26 13.62
C ASP A 47 -11.07 -6.85 13.39
N VAL A 48 -11.89 -6.79 14.42
CA VAL A 48 -13.25 -7.35 14.43
C VAL A 48 -14.24 -6.60 13.53
N ASN A 49 -13.89 -5.37 13.11
CA ASN A 49 -14.71 -4.59 12.18
C ASN A 49 -14.44 -4.96 10.71
N ASN A 50 -13.35 -5.67 10.47
CA ASN A 50 -12.91 -6.08 9.14
C ASN A 50 -12.89 -7.62 9.03
N LEU A 51 -14.01 -8.27 9.36
CA LEU A 51 -14.19 -9.71 9.22
C LEU A 51 -15.29 -10.01 8.21
N LEU A 52 -15.00 -10.91 7.28
CA LEU A 52 -16.03 -11.66 6.55
C LEU A 52 -16.37 -12.90 7.38
N ILE A 53 -17.63 -13.05 7.72
CA ILE A 53 -18.09 -14.15 8.54
C ILE A 53 -19.16 -14.91 7.74
N ALA A 54 -18.91 -16.18 7.49
CA ALA A 54 -19.88 -17.05 6.85
C ALA A 54 -20.45 -18.06 7.84
N ILE A 55 -21.76 -18.26 7.79
CA ILE A 55 -22.50 -19.28 8.56
C ILE A 55 -22.90 -20.34 7.55
N ASN A 56 -22.41 -21.56 7.71
CA ASN A 56 -22.66 -22.68 6.78
C ASN A 56 -22.36 -22.33 5.31
N GLY A 57 -21.34 -21.48 5.09
CA GLY A 57 -20.92 -21.04 3.76
C GLY A 57 -21.67 -19.82 3.20
N ILE A 58 -22.67 -19.30 3.90
CA ILE A 58 -23.43 -18.11 3.51
C ILE A 58 -22.89 -16.90 4.29
N ASP A 59 -22.63 -15.78 3.60
CA ASP A 59 -22.21 -14.53 4.25
C ASP A 59 -23.24 -14.09 5.30
N SER A 60 -22.80 -13.85 6.53
CA SER A 60 -23.69 -13.45 7.62
C SER A 60 -24.43 -12.13 7.33
N SER A 61 -23.87 -11.23 6.53
CA SER A 61 -24.51 -9.97 6.12
C SER A 61 -25.72 -10.19 5.21
N ALA A 62 -25.77 -11.32 4.50
CA ALA A 62 -26.91 -11.72 3.66
C ALA A 62 -28.05 -12.39 4.46
N ILE A 63 -27.86 -12.62 5.75
CA ILE A 63 -28.87 -13.19 6.67
C ILE A 63 -29.33 -12.06 7.61
N ASN A 64 -28.92 -12.09 8.87
CA ASN A 64 -29.26 -11.11 9.91
C ASN A 64 -28.00 -10.45 10.50
N GLY A 65 -26.85 -10.55 9.80
CA GLY A 65 -25.59 -10.01 10.27
C GLY A 65 -25.21 -10.53 11.66
N LYS A 66 -24.72 -9.66 12.50
CA LYS A 66 -24.30 -9.97 13.88
C LYS A 66 -25.44 -10.40 14.81
N LEU A 67 -26.70 -10.14 14.43
CA LEU A 67 -27.89 -10.54 15.19
C LEU A 67 -28.37 -11.94 14.84
N THR A 68 -27.71 -12.64 13.92
CA THR A 68 -28.09 -14.01 13.53
C THR A 68 -27.97 -14.95 14.72
N ASN A 69 -29.04 -15.65 15.06
CA ASN A 69 -29.03 -16.72 16.06
C ASN A 69 -28.37 -17.97 15.50
N LEU A 70 -27.39 -18.48 16.21
CA LEU A 70 -26.61 -19.64 15.85
C LEU A 70 -27.25 -20.89 16.42
N LYS A 71 -27.26 -21.95 15.64
CA LYS A 71 -27.86 -23.26 15.99
C LYS A 71 -26.79 -24.32 16.24
N ASN A 72 -27.16 -25.34 16.96
CA ASN A 72 -26.32 -26.51 17.13
C ASN A 72 -26.05 -27.16 15.75
N GLY A 73 -24.77 -27.45 15.49
CA GLY A 73 -24.29 -27.96 14.21
C GLY A 73 -23.77 -26.87 13.24
N ASP A 74 -24.00 -25.60 13.52
CA ASP A 74 -23.52 -24.53 12.64
C ASP A 74 -21.98 -24.48 12.54
N VAL A 75 -21.51 -24.21 11.31
CA VAL A 75 -20.09 -23.99 10.99
C VAL A 75 -19.89 -22.53 10.65
N ILE A 76 -19.14 -21.83 11.54
CA ILE A 76 -18.86 -20.40 11.39
C ILE A 76 -17.44 -20.25 10.85
N SER A 77 -17.30 -19.67 9.66
CA SER A 77 -15.99 -19.35 9.08
C SER A 77 -15.66 -17.88 9.30
N ILE A 78 -14.57 -17.61 10.02
CA ILE A 78 -14.07 -16.26 10.29
C ILE A 78 -12.86 -16.00 9.40
N ILE A 79 -13.01 -15.05 8.49
CA ILE A 79 -12.01 -14.66 7.50
C ILE A 79 -11.73 -13.17 7.71
N PRO A 80 -10.55 -12.77 8.17
CA PRO A 80 -10.21 -11.36 8.15
C PRO A 80 -10.30 -10.83 6.73
N ILE A 81 -11.13 -9.81 6.53
CA ILE A 81 -11.05 -9.04 5.30
C ILE A 81 -9.74 -8.27 5.40
N ILE A 82 -8.70 -8.89 4.89
CA ILE A 82 -7.48 -8.16 4.63
C ILE A 82 -7.86 -7.25 3.47
N HIS A 83 -8.26 -6.03 3.77
CA HIS A 83 -8.18 -4.93 2.81
C HIS A 83 -6.71 -4.93 2.43
N GLY A 84 -6.36 -5.52 1.29
CA GLY A 84 -5.04 -5.99 0.94
C GLY A 84 -3.97 -4.93 1.08
N GLY A 85 -3.43 -4.81 2.25
CA GLY A 85 -2.31 -4.00 2.58
C GLY A 85 -1.74 -4.50 3.89
N SER A 86 -0.66 -5.25 3.83
CA SER A 86 0.30 -5.15 4.92
C SER A 86 0.49 -3.65 5.14
N SER A 87 0.57 -3.19 6.39
CA SER A 87 0.92 -1.80 6.72
C SER A 87 2.24 -1.35 6.04
N LYS A 88 3.00 -2.28 5.49
CA LYS A 88 4.28 -2.11 4.81
C LYS A 88 4.17 -1.74 3.32
N ARG A 89 2.98 -1.72 2.71
CA ARG A 89 2.80 -1.37 1.30
C ARG A 89 1.54 -0.55 1.07
N ILE A 90 1.59 0.34 0.09
CA ILE A 90 0.45 1.15 -0.35
C ILE A 90 0.03 0.66 -1.72
N GLN A 91 -1.23 0.28 -1.86
CA GLN A 91 -1.79 -0.28 -3.09
C GLN A 91 -2.86 0.65 -3.67
N PHE A 92 -2.88 0.76 -4.99
CA PHE A 92 -3.93 1.45 -5.74
C PHE A 92 -3.94 1.01 -7.20
N LYS A 93 -4.95 1.45 -7.94
CA LYS A 93 -5.12 1.18 -9.36
C LYS A 93 -5.27 2.51 -10.13
N ILE A 94 -4.62 2.62 -11.27
CA ILE A 94 -4.81 3.72 -12.22
C ILE A 94 -5.14 3.07 -13.57
N SER A 95 -6.32 3.35 -14.09
CA SER A 95 -6.86 2.67 -15.28
C SER A 95 -6.78 1.14 -15.13
N ASN A 96 -6.04 0.44 -15.97
CA ASN A 96 -5.88 -1.00 -15.93
C ASN A 96 -4.61 -1.47 -15.22
N SER A 97 -3.80 -0.55 -14.70
CA SER A 97 -2.53 -0.87 -14.03
C SER A 97 -2.68 -0.94 -12.53
N TYR A 98 -2.17 -1.98 -11.89
CA TYR A 98 -1.99 -2.06 -10.44
C TYR A 98 -0.65 -1.47 -10.07
N ILE A 99 -0.64 -0.65 -9.02
CA ILE A 99 0.53 0.04 -8.52
C ILE A 99 0.70 -0.28 -7.04
N GLU A 100 1.92 -0.57 -6.64
CA GLU A 100 2.30 -0.70 -5.25
C GLU A 100 3.48 0.21 -4.93
N LEU A 101 3.42 0.86 -3.76
CA LEU A 101 4.52 1.64 -3.21
C LEU A 101 5.06 0.91 -1.99
N PHE A 102 6.36 0.74 -1.94
CA PHE A 102 7.09 0.10 -0.85
C PHE A 102 8.11 1.08 -0.28
N ASP A 103 7.91 1.53 0.94
CA ASP A 103 8.87 2.41 1.61
C ASP A 103 9.98 1.55 2.25
N VAL A 104 11.17 1.65 1.70
CA VAL A 104 12.33 0.83 2.04
C VAL A 104 13.22 1.59 3.01
N LYS A 105 13.57 0.93 4.13
CA LYS A 105 14.50 1.48 5.10
C LYS A 105 15.91 1.48 4.53
N ALA A 106 16.57 2.64 4.59
CA ALA A 106 17.97 2.76 4.19
C ALA A 106 18.86 1.75 4.93
N ASN A 107 19.72 1.10 4.17
CA ASN A 107 20.73 0.18 4.65
C ASN A 107 21.96 0.37 3.76
N GLN A 108 23.17 0.32 4.32
CA GLN A 108 24.43 0.50 3.58
C GLN A 108 24.62 -0.46 2.38
N LYS A 109 23.83 -1.54 2.32
CA LYS A 109 23.88 -2.53 1.22
C LYS A 109 22.88 -2.24 0.08
N LEU A 110 22.00 -1.25 0.24
CA LEU A 110 20.96 -0.94 -0.75
C LEU A 110 21.41 0.26 -1.58
N ASN A 111 21.99 -0.03 -2.72
CA ASN A 111 22.48 0.93 -3.72
C ASN A 111 21.70 0.78 -5.04
N ILE A 112 22.22 1.35 -6.11
CA ILE A 112 21.63 1.27 -7.45
C ILE A 112 21.61 -0.17 -7.97
N ASP A 113 22.62 -0.99 -7.64
CA ASP A 113 22.70 -2.39 -8.08
C ASP A 113 21.51 -3.19 -7.55
N PHE A 114 21.06 -2.91 -6.31
CA PHE A 114 19.85 -3.54 -5.77
C PHE A 114 18.61 -3.28 -6.64
N LEU A 115 18.45 -2.05 -7.18
CA LEU A 115 17.34 -1.75 -8.06
C LEU A 115 17.43 -2.49 -9.40
N ASP A 116 18.62 -2.63 -9.92
CA ASP A 116 18.86 -3.34 -11.18
C ASP A 116 18.68 -4.86 -11.01
N ASP A 117 19.09 -5.43 -9.87
CA ASP A 117 18.80 -6.81 -9.50
C ASP A 117 17.30 -7.07 -9.41
N LEU A 118 16.53 -6.16 -8.81
CA LEU A 118 15.06 -6.27 -8.77
C LEU A 118 14.45 -6.23 -10.17
N ARG A 119 14.94 -5.37 -11.05
CA ARG A 119 14.47 -5.30 -12.46
C ARG A 119 14.78 -6.58 -13.22
N LEU A 120 15.96 -7.16 -13.03
CA LEU A 120 16.34 -8.45 -13.63
C LEU A 120 15.45 -9.59 -13.09
N LYS A 121 15.18 -9.61 -11.78
CA LYS A 121 14.35 -10.64 -11.15
C LYS A 121 12.87 -10.53 -11.51
N PHE A 122 12.39 -9.32 -11.76
CA PHE A 122 10.98 -9.03 -12.07
C PHE A 122 10.82 -8.29 -13.41
N PRO A 123 11.22 -8.89 -14.56
CA PRO A 123 11.26 -8.20 -15.86
C PRO A 123 9.88 -7.76 -16.38
N HIS A 124 8.80 -8.29 -15.81
CA HIS A 124 7.42 -7.93 -16.19
C HIS A 124 6.84 -6.80 -15.32
N LEU A 125 7.61 -6.27 -14.39
CA LEU A 125 7.24 -5.10 -13.60
C LEU A 125 8.00 -3.87 -14.11
N ILE A 126 7.31 -2.73 -14.09
CA ILE A 126 7.95 -1.43 -14.17
C ILE A 126 8.37 -1.09 -12.74
N ILE A 127 9.66 -0.91 -12.49
CA ILE A 127 10.20 -0.65 -11.15
C ILE A 127 11.04 0.62 -11.19
N GLN A 128 10.67 1.58 -10.33
CA GLN A 128 11.44 2.80 -10.09
C GLN A 128 11.57 3.05 -8.59
N ALA A 129 12.68 3.64 -8.18
CA ALA A 129 12.89 4.05 -6.80
C ALA A 129 13.10 5.56 -6.70
N ILE A 130 12.42 6.16 -5.72
CA ILE A 130 12.42 7.59 -5.46
C ILE A 130 12.75 7.81 -3.98
N SER A 131 13.66 8.72 -3.66
CA SER A 131 13.94 9.12 -2.27
C SER A 131 12.64 9.48 -1.56
N SER A 132 12.37 8.88 -0.39
CA SER A 132 11.13 9.08 0.38
C SER A 132 10.88 10.54 0.70
N ASN A 133 11.93 11.36 0.77
CA ASN A 133 11.84 12.80 1.03
C ASN A 133 11.12 13.57 -0.09
N TYR A 134 11.06 13.02 -1.32
CA TYR A 134 10.41 13.66 -2.47
C TYR A 134 8.96 13.22 -2.69
N ILE A 135 8.44 12.36 -1.83
CA ILE A 135 7.04 11.95 -1.86
C ILE A 135 6.29 12.61 -0.69
N LEU A 136 5.34 13.49 -1.01
CA LEU A 136 4.56 14.22 -0.02
C LEU A 136 3.51 13.34 0.66
N SER A 137 2.81 12.53 -0.15
CA SER A 137 1.68 11.71 0.27
C SER A 137 1.40 10.60 -0.73
N LYS A 138 0.51 9.66 -0.37
CA LYS A 138 -0.04 8.68 -1.32
C LYS A 138 -0.70 9.38 -2.52
N SER A 139 -1.51 10.42 -2.27
CA SER A 139 -2.21 11.17 -3.32
C SER A 139 -1.23 11.85 -4.28
N HIS A 140 -0.18 12.49 -3.76
CA HIS A 140 0.90 13.07 -4.56
C HIS A 140 1.53 12.02 -5.51
N ALA A 141 1.91 10.85 -4.96
CA ALA A 141 2.49 9.79 -5.77
C ALA A 141 1.51 9.27 -6.84
N GLN A 142 0.23 9.10 -6.49
CA GLN A 142 -0.81 8.67 -7.43
C GLN A 142 -0.97 9.64 -8.60
N LYS A 143 -1.02 10.94 -8.34
CA LYS A 143 -1.18 11.97 -9.37
C LYS A 143 0.03 11.99 -10.32
N ILE A 144 1.26 11.95 -9.81
CA ILE A 144 2.46 11.94 -10.66
C ILE A 144 2.54 10.67 -11.50
N ILE A 145 2.30 9.51 -10.92
CA ILE A 145 2.30 8.24 -11.66
C ILE A 145 1.19 8.24 -12.74
N ALA A 146 0.02 8.81 -12.44
CA ALA A 146 -1.07 8.95 -13.40
C ALA A 146 -0.64 9.78 -14.61
N ILE A 147 0.05 10.92 -14.40
CA ILE A 147 0.58 11.75 -15.48
C ILE A 147 1.53 10.93 -16.37
N SER A 148 2.47 10.18 -15.79
CA SER A 148 3.40 9.34 -16.56
C SER A 148 2.68 8.25 -17.36
N LEU A 149 1.66 7.60 -16.78
CA LEU A 149 0.87 6.58 -17.48
C LEU A 149 0.05 7.17 -18.62
N MET A 150 -0.57 8.34 -18.43
CA MET A 150 -1.28 9.07 -19.46
C MET A 150 -0.34 9.56 -20.57
N ALA A 151 0.82 10.10 -20.22
CA ALA A 151 1.83 10.52 -21.18
C ALA A 151 2.29 9.34 -22.06
N LYS A 152 2.47 8.14 -21.46
CA LYS A 152 2.78 6.93 -22.23
C LYS A 152 1.66 6.55 -23.20
N GLN A 153 0.39 6.64 -22.78
CA GLN A 153 -0.76 6.34 -23.65
C GLN A 153 -0.86 7.32 -24.82
N ASN A 154 -0.51 8.58 -24.59
CA ASN A 154 -0.58 9.66 -25.58
C ASN A 154 0.72 9.85 -26.38
N ASN A 155 1.74 9.00 -26.17
CA ASN A 155 3.07 9.13 -26.78
C ASN A 155 3.77 10.47 -26.48
N THR A 156 3.51 11.07 -25.31
CA THR A 156 4.09 12.35 -24.84
C THR A 156 5.04 12.12 -23.64
N ILE A 157 5.57 10.93 -23.50
CA ILE A 157 6.49 10.53 -22.46
C ILE A 157 7.84 11.26 -22.59
N LEU A 158 8.41 11.74 -21.47
CA LEU A 158 9.68 12.52 -21.45
C LEU A 158 10.92 11.68 -21.79
N SER A 159 10.82 10.35 -21.75
CA SER A 159 11.94 9.45 -22.03
C SER A 159 11.44 8.16 -22.69
N LYS A 160 12.38 7.32 -23.19
CA LYS A 160 12.03 6.04 -23.78
C LYS A 160 11.37 5.03 -22.81
N LYS A 161 11.60 5.22 -21.51
CA LYS A 161 11.13 4.30 -20.47
C LYS A 161 10.23 5.03 -19.47
N ILE A 162 9.11 4.42 -19.09
CA ILE A 162 8.15 5.01 -18.17
C ILE A 162 8.73 5.18 -16.76
N GLU A 163 9.58 4.28 -16.30
CA GLU A 163 10.28 4.41 -15.03
C GLU A 163 11.18 5.65 -15.00
N THR A 164 11.79 6.00 -16.13
CA THR A 164 12.58 7.23 -16.23
C THR A 164 11.69 8.47 -16.28
N ASP A 165 10.55 8.41 -16.98
CA ASP A 165 9.56 9.51 -16.98
C ASP A 165 9.05 9.79 -15.55
N ILE A 166 8.72 8.75 -14.77
CA ILE A 166 8.35 8.88 -13.35
C ILE A 166 9.44 9.58 -12.56
N LEU A 167 10.70 9.18 -12.74
CA LEU A 167 11.86 9.80 -12.06
C LEU A 167 11.96 11.30 -12.39
N LEU A 168 11.87 11.65 -13.67
CA LEU A 168 11.94 13.02 -14.17
C LEU A 168 10.84 13.90 -13.57
N ARG A 169 9.61 13.41 -13.53
CA ARG A 169 8.46 14.13 -12.98
C ARG A 169 8.57 14.36 -11.48
N PHE A 170 9.03 13.38 -10.72
CA PHE A 170 9.31 13.58 -9.30
C PHE A 170 10.46 14.55 -9.04
N ALA A 171 11.43 14.62 -9.94
CA ALA A 171 12.55 15.54 -9.84
C ALA A 171 12.22 16.97 -10.31
N GLY A 172 11.14 17.15 -11.08
CA GLY A 172 10.79 18.42 -11.71
C GLY A 172 11.82 18.90 -12.73
N THR A 173 12.38 17.97 -13.52
CA THR A 173 13.41 18.25 -14.55
C THR A 173 13.28 17.28 -15.72
N THR A 174 13.73 17.68 -16.91
CA THR A 174 13.83 16.79 -18.09
C THR A 174 15.22 16.16 -18.25
N GLN A 175 16.17 16.52 -17.39
CA GLN A 175 17.55 16.02 -17.42
C GLN A 175 17.71 14.79 -16.54
N ILE A 176 18.00 13.61 -17.11
CA ILE A 176 18.09 12.33 -16.39
C ILE A 176 19.16 12.38 -15.28
N ASN A 177 20.35 12.92 -15.58
CA ASN A 177 21.43 13.01 -14.60
C ASN A 177 21.05 13.85 -13.39
N ASP A 178 20.34 14.95 -13.61
CA ASP A 178 19.84 15.80 -12.51
C ASP A 178 18.75 15.10 -11.69
N ALA A 179 17.86 14.38 -12.37
CA ALA A 179 16.82 13.61 -11.70
C ALA A 179 17.41 12.52 -10.81
N ILE A 180 18.38 11.75 -11.29
CA ILE A 180 19.07 10.73 -10.49
C ILE A 180 19.74 11.36 -9.27
N LYS A 181 20.47 12.49 -9.43
CA LYS A 181 21.12 13.18 -8.33
C LYS A 181 20.14 13.76 -7.29
N ARG A 182 18.97 14.21 -7.74
CA ARG A 182 17.96 14.84 -6.86
C ARG A 182 17.13 13.82 -6.11
N VAL A 183 16.54 12.88 -6.82
CA VAL A 183 15.47 12.01 -6.30
C VAL A 183 15.79 10.51 -6.38
N GLY A 184 16.90 10.11 -6.99
CA GLY A 184 17.33 8.73 -7.07
C GLY A 184 17.72 8.15 -5.71
N ILE A 185 18.06 6.87 -5.69
CA ILE A 185 18.58 6.19 -4.49
C ILE A 185 19.92 6.82 -4.16
N MET A 186 20.01 7.42 -2.98
CA MET A 186 21.24 7.89 -2.38
C MET A 186 21.74 6.84 -1.39
N ASN A 187 23.04 6.79 -1.13
CA ASN A 187 23.64 5.89 -0.13
C ASN A 187 23.10 6.15 1.30
N GLU A 188 22.46 7.29 1.50
CA GLU A 188 21.85 7.70 2.76
C GLU A 188 20.36 8.07 2.55
N GLY A 189 19.49 7.53 3.40
CA GLY A 189 18.07 7.87 3.44
C GLY A 189 17.14 6.81 2.81
N ASN A 190 15.94 6.76 3.35
CA ASN A 190 14.89 5.85 2.87
C ASN A 190 14.46 6.20 1.45
N PHE A 191 13.98 5.21 0.73
CA PHE A 191 13.43 5.38 -0.61
C PHE A 191 12.16 4.57 -0.80
N VAL A 192 11.31 5.00 -1.71
CA VAL A 192 10.08 4.30 -2.08
C VAL A 192 10.28 3.62 -3.43
N ILE A 193 10.09 2.31 -3.46
CA ILE A 193 9.97 1.56 -4.70
C ILE A 193 8.54 1.75 -5.21
N ILE A 194 8.42 2.23 -6.43
CA ILE A 194 7.18 2.30 -7.21
C ILE A 194 7.20 1.11 -8.15
N ALA A 195 6.28 0.17 -7.98
CA ALA A 195 6.15 -1.00 -8.83
C ALA A 195 4.79 -1.00 -9.54
N ILE A 196 4.78 -1.23 -10.85
CA ILE A 196 3.59 -1.23 -11.70
C ILE A 196 3.52 -2.54 -12.47
N GLY A 197 2.39 -3.26 -12.41
CA GLY A 197 2.21 -4.49 -13.16
C GLY A 197 1.03 -5.34 -12.70
N LYS A 198 1.08 -6.65 -12.95
CA LYS A 198 0.04 -7.60 -12.55
C LYS A 198 0.11 -7.91 -11.06
N LYS A 199 -1.04 -8.03 -10.38
CA LYS A 199 -1.13 -8.29 -8.92
C LYS A 199 -0.23 -9.43 -8.45
N ILE A 200 -0.16 -10.54 -9.18
CA ILE A 200 0.63 -11.72 -8.80
C ILE A 200 2.14 -11.40 -8.77
N GLN A 201 2.62 -10.60 -9.72
CA GLN A 201 4.03 -10.20 -9.77
C GLN A 201 4.35 -9.19 -8.67
N LEU A 202 3.45 -8.24 -8.41
CA LEU A 202 3.57 -7.27 -7.31
C LEU A 202 3.59 -7.97 -5.95
N TYR A 203 2.77 -9.00 -5.77
CA TYR A 203 2.79 -9.81 -4.54
C TYR A 203 4.11 -10.56 -4.37
N ARG A 204 4.67 -11.14 -5.44
CA ARG A 204 5.99 -11.80 -5.40
C ARG A 204 7.10 -10.83 -5.05
N LEU A 205 7.10 -9.63 -5.65
CA LEU A 205 8.04 -8.57 -5.29
C LEU A 205 7.90 -8.19 -3.81
N PHE A 206 6.67 -7.97 -3.32
CA PHE A 206 6.42 -7.68 -1.91
C PHE A 206 7.03 -8.74 -0.98
N THR A 207 6.78 -10.03 -1.24
CA THR A 207 7.30 -11.13 -0.42
C THR A 207 8.83 -11.16 -0.41
N ASP A 208 9.45 -10.82 -1.54
CA ASP A 208 10.90 -10.81 -1.70
C ASP A 208 11.59 -9.72 -0.87
N ILE A 209 10.98 -8.54 -0.78
CA ILE A 209 11.55 -7.36 -0.12
C ILE A 209 10.91 -7.04 1.23
N GLU A 210 9.96 -7.84 1.73
CA GLU A 210 9.16 -7.53 2.93
C GLU A 210 10.00 -7.22 4.17
N SER A 211 11.14 -7.88 4.34
CA SER A 211 12.06 -7.67 5.47
C SER A 211 12.73 -6.28 5.48
N LEU A 212 12.78 -5.62 4.31
CA LEU A 212 13.39 -4.31 4.13
C LEU A 212 12.40 -3.15 4.32
N LEU A 213 11.10 -3.46 4.41
CA LEU A 213 10.03 -2.47 4.37
C LEU A 213 9.74 -1.84 5.73
N ILE A 214 9.45 -0.54 5.70
CA ILE A 214 8.96 0.22 6.84
C ILE A 214 7.50 -0.15 7.12
N THR A 215 7.14 -0.30 8.39
CA THR A 215 5.77 -0.69 8.80
C THR A 215 4.71 0.38 8.54
N THR A 216 5.10 1.65 8.54
CA THR A 216 4.21 2.80 8.29
C THR A 216 4.74 3.61 7.11
N PRO A 217 4.51 3.17 5.86
CA PRO A 217 5.06 3.84 4.69
C PRO A 217 4.50 5.26 4.55
N LEU A 218 5.34 6.17 4.05
CA LEU A 218 5.03 7.58 3.80
C LEU A 218 4.54 8.36 5.04
N SER A 219 4.92 7.94 6.25
CA SER A 219 4.52 8.60 7.50
C SER A 219 5.28 9.92 7.78
N LYS A 220 6.38 10.16 7.07
CA LYS A 220 7.25 11.32 7.28
C LYS A 220 6.61 12.59 6.70
N ASN A 221 6.63 13.69 7.47
CA ASN A 221 6.21 14.98 6.98
C ASN A 221 7.35 15.68 6.19
N ASN A 222 7.22 15.69 4.87
CA ASN A 222 8.23 16.24 3.95
C ASN A 222 7.87 17.64 3.41
N GLN A 223 6.83 18.30 3.92
CA GLN A 223 6.33 19.56 3.36
C GLN A 223 7.40 20.65 3.29
N ASN A 224 8.11 20.92 4.41
CA ASN A 224 9.14 21.97 4.46
C ASN A 224 10.33 21.65 3.55
N PHE A 225 10.72 20.38 3.48
CA PHE A 225 11.78 19.94 2.59
C PHE A 225 11.38 20.19 1.13
N LEU A 226 10.18 19.79 0.71
CA LEU A 226 9.70 19.95 -0.65
C LEU A 226 9.52 21.42 -1.04
N LYS A 227 8.97 22.27 -0.16
CA LYS A 227 8.88 23.71 -0.39
C LYS A 227 10.26 24.31 -0.70
N LYS A 228 11.28 23.96 0.09
CA LYS A 228 12.66 24.44 -0.10
C LYS A 228 13.26 23.91 -1.40
N LYS A 229 13.11 22.62 -1.70
CA LYS A 229 13.71 21.97 -2.88
C LYS A 229 13.12 22.44 -4.21
N PHE A 230 11.82 22.73 -4.23
CA PHE A 230 11.12 23.22 -5.41
C PHE A 230 10.94 24.74 -5.44
N ASN A 231 11.57 25.46 -4.50
CA ASN A 231 11.49 26.93 -4.36
C ASN A 231 10.05 27.44 -4.34
N ILE A 232 9.16 26.72 -3.61
CA ILE A 232 7.74 27.08 -3.52
C ILE A 232 7.56 28.16 -2.46
N THR A 233 7.11 29.33 -2.89
CA THR A 233 6.84 30.49 -2.03
C THR A 233 5.42 30.46 -1.48
N LYS A 234 5.18 31.22 -0.39
CA LYS A 234 3.82 31.39 0.14
C LYS A 234 2.89 32.01 -0.90
N LYS A 235 3.36 33.02 -1.66
CA LYS A 235 2.58 33.66 -2.72
C LYS A 235 2.09 32.67 -3.78
N GLN A 236 2.94 31.71 -4.19
CA GLN A 236 2.53 30.68 -5.14
C GLN A 236 1.48 29.72 -4.51
N MET A 237 1.63 29.37 -3.23
CA MET A 237 0.62 28.56 -2.55
C MET A 237 -0.72 29.28 -2.45
N ASP A 238 -0.73 30.57 -2.16
CA ASP A 238 -1.94 31.37 -2.01
C ASP A 238 -2.73 31.53 -3.34
N THR A 239 -2.11 31.27 -4.50
CA THR A 239 -2.81 31.27 -5.81
C THR A 239 -3.62 30.00 -6.06
N ILE A 240 -3.40 28.94 -5.30
CA ILE A 240 -4.08 27.65 -5.47
C ILE A 240 -5.31 27.58 -4.58
N ILE A 241 -6.48 27.48 -5.20
CA ILE A 241 -7.76 27.33 -4.49
C ILE A 241 -8.01 25.82 -4.26
N SER A 242 -7.29 25.24 -3.32
CA SER A 242 -7.53 23.85 -2.90
C SER A 242 -7.14 23.64 -1.44
N LYS A 243 -7.61 22.52 -0.84
CA LYS A 243 -7.18 22.10 0.50
C LYS A 243 -5.76 21.51 0.53
N SER A 244 -5.17 21.21 -0.64
CA SER A 244 -3.88 20.54 -0.79
C SER A 244 -2.92 21.36 -1.65
N GLN A 245 -2.81 22.66 -1.38
CA GLN A 245 -2.07 23.64 -2.19
C GLN A 245 -0.66 23.17 -2.60
N LEU A 246 0.13 22.67 -1.64
CA LEU A 246 1.48 22.18 -1.92
C LEU A 246 1.48 20.98 -2.87
N GLU A 247 0.57 20.05 -2.65
CA GLU A 247 0.45 18.85 -3.50
C GLU A 247 0.12 19.24 -4.94
N ASP A 248 -0.86 20.12 -5.12
CA ASP A 248 -1.30 20.52 -6.44
C ASP A 248 -0.22 21.30 -7.19
N LEU A 249 0.54 22.17 -6.51
CA LEU A 249 1.71 22.84 -7.13
C LEU A 249 2.81 21.86 -7.54
N LEU A 250 3.09 20.84 -6.73
CA LEU A 250 4.09 19.82 -7.08
C LEU A 250 3.63 18.99 -8.28
N VAL A 251 2.34 18.66 -8.34
CA VAL A 251 1.74 17.92 -9.45
C VAL A 251 1.71 18.78 -10.73
N GLU A 252 1.37 20.04 -10.63
CA GLU A 252 1.43 20.99 -11.75
C GLU A 252 2.85 21.08 -12.32
N LYS A 253 3.86 21.29 -11.47
CA LYS A 253 5.28 21.29 -11.90
C LYS A 253 5.68 19.98 -12.61
N ALA A 254 5.15 18.84 -12.20
CA ALA A 254 5.40 17.57 -12.86
C ALA A 254 4.63 17.43 -14.19
N ALA A 255 3.45 18.03 -14.30
CA ALA A 255 2.61 17.95 -15.50
C ALA A 255 3.11 18.81 -16.65
N ILE A 256 3.65 20.00 -16.36
CA ILE A 256 4.12 20.96 -17.39
C ILE A 256 5.50 20.65 -17.97
N LEU A 257 6.16 19.59 -17.52
CA LEU A 257 7.40 19.12 -18.13
C LEU A 257 7.11 18.59 -19.54
N ILE A 258 7.71 19.23 -20.52
CA ILE A 258 7.57 18.90 -21.95
C ILE A 258 8.96 18.68 -22.54
#